data_cdbf1292f038cb463f7e9f8813875735
#
_entry.id   cdbf1292f038cb463f7e9f8813875735
#
_cell.length_a   1.000
_cell.length_b   1.000
_cell.length_c   1.000
_cell.angle_alpha   90.00
_cell.angle_beta   90.00
_cell.angle_gamma   90.00
#
_symmetry.space_group_name_H-M   'P 1'
#
loop_
_entity.id
_entity.type
_entity.pdbx_description
1 polymer ?
#
loop_
_entity_poly.entity_id
_entity_poly.type
_entity_poly.pdbx_seq_one_letter_code
_entity_poly.pdbx_strand_id
1 'polypeptide(L)'
;MLPTQSLLFPLFGGAAAAANLYAAHYSGTINHLSFNNDSLTLVSSEKTGQTLPSWITYDAAGKKLYLPDENFVNTNESAVLVSYSVDASGALTKTGNTTTPRGGVATILYGGKDGKGFIANAHYHTAQISTYKLPLEDGKPLQTLNYTLDGPGADPDRQEAPHPHQVLVDPTGEFLLVTDLGSDKIHINKIDKKSGKLTQCPSAKTFYGAGPRHAAFWTPSCSKSRVTHGKGTVLYVANELSNTVTGWGVSYPQGGCLKLTQKQIITPYKGNSSAPEGASLGEIRVQGNFLYTSNRGDQSFKPYDSLTQYKIASNGSIAWTELTSSYGLLPRSFEINKAGDYVAIGGQTSDNVAIVKRDTVTGKLGALAANLTVTGPSDPTSGNPIGLNTVIWAE
;
A
#
# COMPACT_ATOMS: atom_id res chain seq x y z
N MET A 1 -33.22 -45.42 -38.75
CA MET A 1 -32.40 -44.19 -38.82
C MET A 1 -33.12 -43.11 -38.01
N LEU A 2 -32.67 -42.86 -36.81
CA LEU A 2 -33.18 -41.78 -35.96
C LEU A 2 -32.30 -40.52 -36.16
N PRO A 3 -32.84 -39.32 -36.28
CA PRO A 3 -32.06 -38.12 -36.45
C PRO A 3 -31.43 -37.69 -35.13
N THR A 4 -30.11 -37.51 -35.13
CA THR A 4 -29.34 -36.90 -34.06
C THR A 4 -29.66 -35.41 -33.98
N GLN A 5 -30.35 -34.98 -32.92
CA GLN A 5 -30.53 -33.56 -32.58
C GLN A 5 -29.25 -33.05 -31.91
N SER A 6 -28.53 -32.17 -32.61
CA SER A 6 -27.42 -31.40 -32.04
C SER A 6 -27.98 -30.32 -31.12
N LEU A 7 -27.79 -30.45 -29.83
CA LEU A 7 -28.03 -29.40 -28.82
C LEU A 7 -26.93 -28.34 -28.96
N LEU A 8 -27.25 -27.22 -29.56
CA LEU A 8 -26.47 -25.98 -29.46
C LEU A 8 -26.69 -25.37 -28.06
N PHE A 9 -25.69 -25.42 -27.20
CA PHE A 9 -25.64 -24.63 -26.00
C PHE A 9 -25.28 -23.20 -26.39
N PRO A 10 -26.08 -22.20 -26.01
CA PRO A 10 -25.68 -20.81 -26.18
C PRO A 10 -24.53 -20.52 -25.20
N LEU A 11 -23.36 -20.18 -25.74
CA LEU A 11 -22.29 -19.50 -25.00
C LEU A 11 -22.81 -18.12 -24.59
N PHE A 12 -23.36 -18.02 -23.38
CA PHE A 12 -23.55 -16.74 -22.73
C PHE A 12 -22.15 -16.25 -22.30
N GLY A 13 -21.47 -15.54 -23.18
CA GLY A 13 -20.36 -14.68 -22.82
C GLY A 13 -20.91 -13.55 -21.96
N GLY A 14 -20.96 -13.75 -20.64
CA GLY A 14 -21.25 -12.66 -19.71
C GLY A 14 -20.17 -11.60 -19.92
N ALA A 15 -20.56 -10.38 -20.33
CA ALA A 15 -19.65 -9.24 -20.30
C ALA A 15 -19.10 -9.14 -18.87
N ALA A 16 -17.78 -9.19 -18.70
CA ALA A 16 -17.15 -8.95 -17.41
C ALA A 16 -17.60 -7.56 -16.92
N ALA A 17 -18.11 -7.49 -15.69
CA ALA A 17 -18.49 -6.22 -15.11
C ALA A 17 -17.25 -5.31 -15.06
N ALA A 18 -17.44 -4.03 -15.35
CA ALA A 18 -16.38 -3.05 -15.24
C ALA A 18 -15.85 -2.99 -13.81
N ALA A 19 -14.53 -3.00 -13.64
CA ALA A 19 -13.89 -2.84 -12.35
C ALA A 19 -13.68 -1.34 -12.06
N ASN A 20 -14.03 -0.90 -10.86
CA ASN A 20 -13.78 0.45 -10.40
C ASN A 20 -12.39 0.55 -9.77
N LEU A 21 -11.72 1.68 -10.01
CA LEU A 21 -10.48 2.05 -9.34
C LEU A 21 -10.62 3.46 -8.76
N TYR A 22 -9.87 3.73 -7.71
CA TYR A 22 -9.72 5.09 -7.19
C TYR A 22 -8.25 5.48 -7.16
N ALA A 23 -7.98 6.72 -7.54
CA ALA A 23 -6.64 7.30 -7.49
C ALA A 23 -6.66 8.65 -6.77
N ALA A 24 -5.84 8.79 -5.72
CA ALA A 24 -5.67 10.04 -5.02
C ALA A 24 -4.54 10.84 -5.66
N HIS A 25 -4.70 12.16 -5.69
CA HIS A 25 -3.76 13.07 -6.34
C HIS A 25 -3.48 14.29 -5.47
N TYR A 26 -2.23 14.72 -5.43
CA TYR A 26 -1.79 15.86 -4.62
C TYR A 26 -2.38 17.22 -5.03
N SER A 27 -3.15 17.30 -6.12
CA SER A 27 -3.97 18.48 -6.41
C SER A 27 -5.21 18.63 -5.53
N GLY A 28 -5.36 17.80 -4.48
CA GLY A 28 -6.54 17.77 -3.62
C GLY A 28 -7.71 17.01 -4.22
N THR A 29 -7.47 16.09 -5.15
CA THR A 29 -8.54 15.33 -5.83
C THR A 29 -8.47 13.83 -5.54
N ILE A 30 -9.63 13.19 -5.63
CA ILE A 30 -9.78 11.74 -5.79
C ILE A 30 -10.45 11.47 -7.13
N ASN A 31 -9.89 10.55 -7.90
CA ASN A 31 -10.32 10.21 -9.23
C ASN A 31 -10.93 8.81 -9.24
N HIS A 32 -12.15 8.70 -9.75
CA HIS A 32 -12.82 7.43 -9.99
C HIS A 32 -12.58 7.01 -11.44
N LEU A 33 -12.04 5.81 -11.62
CA LEU A 33 -11.75 5.24 -12.94
C LEU A 33 -12.54 3.94 -13.11
N SER A 34 -12.84 3.61 -14.35
CA SER A 34 -13.48 2.36 -14.74
C SER A 34 -12.60 1.61 -15.73
N PHE A 35 -12.30 0.34 -15.43
CA PHE A 35 -11.55 -0.55 -16.31
C PHE A 35 -12.44 -1.65 -16.85
N ASN A 36 -12.51 -1.78 -18.16
CA ASN A 36 -13.28 -2.81 -18.85
C ASN A 36 -12.65 -3.14 -20.20
N ASN A 37 -12.49 -4.44 -20.51
CA ASN A 37 -12.00 -4.91 -21.80
C ASN A 37 -10.70 -4.22 -22.26
N ASP A 38 -9.69 -4.18 -21.38
CA ASP A 38 -8.39 -3.52 -21.61
C ASP A 38 -8.51 -2.00 -21.91
N SER A 39 -9.62 -1.36 -21.51
CA SER A 39 -9.83 0.07 -21.59
C SER A 39 -10.00 0.69 -20.22
N LEU A 40 -9.28 1.77 -19.94
CA LEU A 40 -9.35 2.54 -18.70
C LEU A 40 -9.90 3.94 -19.01
N THR A 41 -10.94 4.36 -18.29
CA THR A 41 -11.58 5.66 -18.46
C THR A 41 -11.72 6.38 -17.15
N LEU A 42 -11.57 7.71 -17.16
CA LEU A 42 -11.90 8.58 -16.03
C LEU A 42 -13.42 8.78 -15.99
N VAL A 43 -14.03 8.37 -14.89
CA VAL A 43 -15.47 8.52 -14.65
C VAL A 43 -15.78 9.87 -13.99
N SER A 44 -15.05 10.18 -12.90
CA SER A 44 -15.17 11.45 -12.20
C SER A 44 -13.86 11.85 -11.55
N SER A 45 -13.71 13.15 -11.28
CA SER A 45 -12.62 13.72 -10.47
C SER A 45 -13.23 14.68 -9.47
N GLU A 46 -13.06 14.41 -8.19
CA GLU A 46 -13.73 15.14 -7.11
C GLU A 46 -12.73 15.84 -6.21
N LYS A 47 -13.01 17.10 -5.85
CA LYS A 47 -12.26 17.81 -4.82
C LYS A 47 -12.58 17.23 -3.45
N THR A 48 -11.55 16.80 -2.73
CA THR A 48 -11.70 16.18 -1.39
C THR A 48 -11.86 17.20 -0.28
N GLY A 49 -11.43 18.44 -0.53
CA GLY A 49 -11.27 19.47 0.52
C GLY A 49 -10.02 19.27 1.37
N GLN A 50 -9.13 18.37 0.98
CA GLN A 50 -7.83 18.11 1.58
C GLN A 50 -6.74 18.83 0.80
N THR A 51 -5.63 19.14 1.45
CA THR A 51 -4.48 19.77 0.79
C THR A 51 -3.73 18.76 -0.07
N LEU A 52 -3.37 17.62 0.51
CA LEU A 52 -2.53 16.60 -0.13
C LEU A 52 -3.07 15.19 0.22
N PRO A 53 -4.19 14.75 -0.37
CA PRO A 53 -4.69 13.39 -0.15
C PRO A 53 -3.62 12.38 -0.60
N SER A 54 -3.22 11.47 0.30
CA SER A 54 -1.95 10.73 0.18
C SER A 54 -2.08 9.21 0.10
N TRP A 55 -3.19 8.66 0.56
CA TRP A 55 -3.44 7.22 0.61
C TRP A 55 -4.93 6.92 0.45
N ILE A 56 -5.26 5.67 0.11
CA ILE A 56 -6.65 5.21 0.10
C ILE A 56 -6.75 3.88 0.84
N THR A 57 -7.63 3.82 1.84
CA THR A 57 -8.04 2.56 2.46
C THR A 57 -9.49 2.27 2.10
N TYR A 58 -9.74 1.14 1.44
CA TYR A 58 -11.07 0.73 1.00
C TYR A 58 -11.58 -0.48 1.78
N ASP A 59 -12.77 -0.35 2.34
CA ASP A 59 -13.56 -1.44 2.89
C ASP A 59 -14.61 -1.89 1.86
N ALA A 60 -14.26 -2.90 1.06
CA ALA A 60 -15.14 -3.42 0.02
C ALA A 60 -16.48 -3.94 0.58
N ALA A 61 -16.47 -4.61 1.74
CA ALA A 61 -17.68 -5.16 2.34
C ALA A 61 -18.62 -4.06 2.90
N GLY A 62 -18.04 -3.03 3.53
CA GLY A 62 -18.77 -1.89 4.05
C GLY A 62 -19.02 -0.80 3.02
N LYS A 63 -18.44 -0.90 1.81
CA LYS A 63 -18.46 0.13 0.78
C LYS A 63 -18.05 1.50 1.33
N LYS A 64 -16.94 1.52 2.04
CA LYS A 64 -16.38 2.72 2.67
C LYS A 64 -14.97 2.96 2.18
N LEU A 65 -14.63 4.23 1.98
CA LEU A 65 -13.31 4.67 1.60
C LEU A 65 -12.82 5.70 2.62
N TYR A 66 -11.54 5.60 2.99
CA TYR A 66 -10.88 6.51 3.91
C TYR A 66 -9.65 7.10 3.26
N LEU A 67 -9.51 8.43 3.39
CA LEU A 67 -8.52 9.22 2.69
C LEU A 67 -7.81 10.14 3.68
N PRO A 68 -6.54 9.89 4.06
CA PRO A 68 -5.75 10.78 4.89
C PRO A 68 -5.18 11.93 4.08
N ASP A 69 -4.82 13.02 4.77
CA ASP A 69 -4.19 14.21 4.23
C ASP A 69 -2.75 14.33 4.75
N GLU A 70 -1.79 14.38 3.86
CA GLU A 70 -0.39 14.55 4.25
C GLU A 70 -0.10 15.99 4.69
N ASN A 71 -0.70 16.98 4.05
CA ASN A 71 -0.63 18.43 4.36
C ASN A 71 0.69 18.90 4.99
N PHE A 72 1.82 18.62 4.36
CA PHE A 72 3.13 19.08 4.85
C PHE A 72 3.51 20.49 4.36
N VAL A 73 2.78 21.03 3.39
CA VAL A 73 3.03 22.36 2.84
C VAL A 73 2.50 23.48 3.74
N ASN A 74 1.36 23.26 4.41
CA ASN A 74 0.76 24.22 5.34
C ASN A 74 1.13 23.91 6.78
N THR A 75 2.33 24.29 7.19
CA THR A 75 2.88 23.88 8.50
C THR A 75 2.10 24.40 9.73
N ASN A 76 1.29 25.42 9.57
CA ASN A 76 0.46 26.00 10.63
C ASN A 76 -0.96 25.43 10.72
N GLU A 77 -1.33 24.52 9.81
CA GLU A 77 -2.67 23.94 9.76
C GLU A 77 -2.63 22.45 10.11
N SER A 78 -3.68 21.95 10.75
CA SER A 78 -3.91 20.52 10.92
C SER A 78 -4.33 19.89 9.60
N ALA A 79 -4.17 18.58 9.51
CA ALA A 79 -4.68 17.78 8.41
C ALA A 79 -6.04 17.18 8.74
N VAL A 80 -6.66 16.48 7.80
CA VAL A 80 -7.94 15.79 7.98
C VAL A 80 -7.90 14.37 7.44
N LEU A 81 -8.58 13.48 8.14
CA LEU A 81 -8.93 12.15 7.62
C LEU A 81 -10.40 12.18 7.23
N VAL A 82 -10.69 11.86 5.96
CA VAL A 82 -12.06 11.90 5.41
C VAL A 82 -12.55 10.48 5.14
N SER A 83 -13.84 10.24 5.33
CA SER A 83 -14.52 9.00 4.95
C SER A 83 -15.62 9.26 3.92
N TYR A 84 -15.76 8.30 2.99
CA TYR A 84 -16.77 8.28 1.94
C TYR A 84 -17.56 6.98 1.98
N SER A 85 -18.83 7.02 1.56
CA SER A 85 -19.56 5.85 1.08
C SER A 85 -19.39 5.73 -0.42
N VAL A 86 -19.35 4.49 -0.91
CA VAL A 86 -19.27 4.14 -2.32
C VAL A 86 -20.58 3.50 -2.72
N ASP A 87 -21.28 4.06 -3.69
CA ASP A 87 -22.54 3.50 -4.20
C ASP A 87 -22.29 2.38 -5.23
N ALA A 88 -23.38 1.85 -5.80
CA ALA A 88 -23.30 0.77 -6.80
C ALA A 88 -22.65 1.20 -8.12
N SER A 89 -22.64 2.50 -8.43
CA SER A 89 -21.97 3.04 -9.63
C SER A 89 -20.49 3.36 -9.38
N GLY A 90 -20.04 3.30 -8.12
CA GLY A 90 -18.71 3.72 -7.69
C GLY A 90 -18.63 5.20 -7.33
N ALA A 91 -19.74 5.94 -7.33
CA ALA A 91 -19.73 7.35 -6.94
C ALA A 91 -19.51 7.50 -5.42
N LEU A 92 -18.73 8.54 -5.06
CA LEU A 92 -18.33 8.84 -3.70
C LEU A 92 -19.29 9.85 -3.06
N THR A 93 -19.67 9.59 -1.81
CA THR A 93 -20.38 10.56 -0.97
C THR A 93 -19.65 10.69 0.35
N LYS A 94 -19.19 11.90 0.70
CA LYS A 94 -18.53 12.18 1.98
C LYS A 94 -19.46 11.85 3.14
N THR A 95 -19.00 11.03 4.11
CA THR A 95 -19.80 10.56 5.24
C THR A 95 -19.29 11.04 6.59
N GLY A 96 -18.07 11.54 6.66
CA GLY A 96 -17.48 12.06 7.89
C GLY A 96 -16.04 12.51 7.68
N ASN A 97 -15.53 13.21 8.66
CA ASN A 97 -14.13 13.59 8.73
C ASN A 97 -13.72 13.77 10.19
N THR A 98 -12.43 13.78 10.43
CA THR A 98 -11.84 14.16 11.72
C THR A 98 -10.52 14.91 11.50
N THR A 99 -10.22 15.84 12.39
CA THR A 99 -8.92 16.53 12.41
C THR A 99 -7.82 15.55 12.82
N THR A 100 -6.69 15.62 12.12
CA THR A 100 -5.51 14.76 12.38
C THR A 100 -4.25 15.61 12.47
N PRO A 101 -3.18 15.09 13.10
CA PRO A 101 -1.85 15.62 12.88
C PRO A 101 -1.49 15.62 11.39
N ARG A 102 -0.59 16.51 10.97
CA ARG A 102 -0.07 16.55 9.60
C ARG A 102 0.78 15.32 9.27
N GLY A 103 1.02 15.12 7.99
CA GLY A 103 1.87 14.03 7.51
C GLY A 103 1.18 12.69 7.41
N GLY A 104 -0.16 12.64 7.34
CA GLY A 104 -0.90 11.40 7.15
C GLY A 104 -0.55 10.73 5.82
N VAL A 105 0.19 9.61 5.83
CA VAL A 105 0.71 8.94 4.61
C VAL A 105 0.16 7.54 4.37
N ALA A 106 -0.41 6.90 5.38
CA ALA A 106 -1.04 5.58 5.23
C ALA A 106 -2.03 5.32 6.36
N THR A 107 -3.15 4.68 6.02
CA THR A 107 -4.16 4.24 6.98
C THR A 107 -4.43 2.75 6.88
N ILE A 108 -4.93 2.14 7.98
CA ILE A 108 -5.38 0.75 8.01
C ILE A 108 -6.56 0.59 8.97
N LEU A 109 -7.54 -0.21 8.56
CA LEU A 109 -8.64 -0.64 9.43
C LEU A 109 -8.15 -1.74 10.38
N TYR A 110 -8.59 -1.70 11.64
CA TYR A 110 -8.21 -2.72 12.62
C TYR A 110 -9.22 -2.87 13.75
N GLY A 111 -9.07 -3.91 14.55
CA GLY A 111 -9.85 -4.13 15.77
C GLY A 111 -11.37 -4.22 15.54
N GLY A 112 -12.15 -4.14 16.60
CA GLY A 112 -13.59 -4.41 16.52
C GLY A 112 -13.92 -5.88 16.31
N LYS A 113 -15.18 -6.18 16.07
CA LYS A 113 -15.68 -7.56 15.91
C LYS A 113 -15.21 -8.18 14.58
N ASP A 114 -15.09 -7.37 13.54
CA ASP A 114 -14.80 -7.74 12.15
C ASP A 114 -13.43 -7.26 11.65
N GLY A 115 -12.63 -6.67 12.53
CA GLY A 115 -11.34 -6.06 12.18
C GLY A 115 -11.45 -4.64 11.59
N LYS A 116 -12.60 -3.98 11.71
CA LYS A 116 -12.90 -2.68 11.08
C LYS A 116 -13.53 -1.68 12.03
N GLY A 117 -13.43 -1.90 13.35
CA GLY A 117 -13.99 -1.00 14.37
C GLY A 117 -13.23 0.31 14.53
N PHE A 118 -11.98 0.34 14.07
CA PHE A 118 -11.06 1.47 14.24
C PHE A 118 -10.20 1.65 12.99
N ILE A 119 -9.61 2.84 12.85
CA ILE A 119 -8.64 3.16 11.82
C ILE A 119 -7.39 3.77 12.44
N ALA A 120 -6.21 3.32 12.01
CA ALA A 120 -4.92 3.92 12.36
C ALA A 120 -4.39 4.73 11.18
N ASN A 121 -3.68 5.82 11.48
CA ASN A 121 -3.04 6.71 10.50
C ASN A 121 -1.58 6.93 10.88
N ALA A 122 -0.66 6.70 9.96
CA ALA A 122 0.77 7.01 10.11
C ALA A 122 1.02 8.45 9.68
N HIS A 123 1.79 9.20 10.49
CA HIS A 123 2.11 10.60 10.26
C HIS A 123 3.62 10.77 10.08
N TYR A 124 4.04 10.89 8.82
CA TYR A 124 5.45 10.99 8.44
C TYR A 124 6.15 12.20 9.08
N HIS A 125 5.52 13.40 8.99
CA HIS A 125 6.16 14.65 9.40
C HIS A 125 6.05 14.97 10.90
N THR A 126 5.21 14.25 11.63
CA THR A 126 4.99 14.52 13.06
C THR A 126 5.40 13.36 13.96
N ALA A 127 6.16 12.39 13.44
CA ALA A 127 6.78 11.30 14.19
C ALA A 127 5.82 10.52 15.08
N GLN A 128 4.60 10.21 14.58
CA GLN A 128 3.56 9.57 15.39
C GLN A 128 2.60 8.72 14.56
N ILE A 129 1.80 7.91 15.24
CA ILE A 129 0.57 7.37 14.69
C ILE A 129 -0.62 7.85 15.53
N SER A 130 -1.77 8.03 14.90
CA SER A 130 -3.03 8.29 15.58
C SER A 130 -4.07 7.25 15.23
N THR A 131 -4.98 6.97 16.15
CA THR A 131 -6.07 6.01 15.95
C THR A 131 -7.41 6.64 16.23
N TYR A 132 -8.44 6.19 15.51
CA TYR A 132 -9.79 6.73 15.61
C TYR A 132 -10.81 5.59 15.66
N LYS A 133 -11.90 5.80 16.38
CA LYS A 133 -13.07 4.91 16.35
C LYS A 133 -13.88 5.18 15.08
N LEU A 134 -14.51 4.14 14.54
CA LEU A 134 -15.39 4.27 13.38
C LEU A 134 -16.86 4.12 13.80
N PRO A 135 -17.80 4.84 13.14
CA PRO A 135 -17.59 5.83 12.06
C PRO A 135 -16.77 7.03 12.52
N LEU A 136 -16.12 7.74 11.58
CA LEU A 136 -15.39 8.97 11.90
C LEU A 136 -16.36 10.03 12.40
N GLU A 137 -16.05 10.57 13.55
CA GLU A 137 -16.71 11.73 14.14
C GLU A 137 -15.65 12.83 14.35
N ASP A 138 -16.04 14.08 14.19
CA ASP A 138 -15.13 15.19 14.49
C ASP A 138 -14.74 15.15 15.97
N GLY A 139 -13.44 15.10 16.25
CA GLY A 139 -13.00 14.96 17.62
C GLY A 139 -11.55 14.55 17.77
N LYS A 140 -11.20 14.21 19.01
CA LYS A 140 -9.85 13.79 19.38
C LYS A 140 -9.58 12.35 18.95
N PRO A 141 -8.31 12.01 18.63
CA PRO A 141 -7.93 10.62 18.39
C PRO A 141 -8.22 9.77 19.63
N LEU A 142 -8.57 8.49 19.40
CA LEU A 142 -8.69 7.49 20.48
C LEU A 142 -7.36 7.33 21.21
N GLN A 143 -6.25 7.39 20.46
CA GLN A 143 -4.89 7.29 20.98
C GLN A 143 -3.91 7.90 19.98
N THR A 144 -2.83 8.51 20.53
CA THR A 144 -1.65 8.95 19.77
C THR A 144 -0.42 8.29 20.37
N LEU A 145 0.41 7.67 19.53
CA LEU A 145 1.69 7.10 19.91
C LEU A 145 2.80 7.90 19.22
N ASN A 146 3.63 8.56 20.02
CA ASN A 146 4.76 9.34 19.54
C ASN A 146 6.01 8.49 19.55
N TYR A 147 6.88 8.69 18.56
CA TYR A 147 8.16 8.01 18.41
C TYR A 147 9.32 9.00 18.57
N THR A 148 10.48 8.47 18.97
CA THR A 148 11.73 9.24 19.16
C THR A 148 12.88 8.46 18.54
N LEU A 149 13.92 9.18 18.12
CA LEU A 149 15.16 8.57 17.70
C LEU A 149 15.98 8.09 18.91
N ASP A 150 16.73 6.99 18.75
CA ASP A 150 17.73 6.54 19.73
C ASP A 150 19.08 7.29 19.55
N GLY A 151 19.26 7.97 18.42
CA GLY A 151 20.47 8.70 18.01
C GLY A 151 20.30 9.23 16.58
N PRO A 152 21.32 9.87 15.98
CA PRO A 152 21.25 10.41 14.63
C PRO A 152 21.07 9.27 13.61
N GLY A 153 20.24 9.52 12.57
CA GLY A 153 20.07 8.62 11.43
C GLY A 153 21.27 8.63 10.48
N ALA A 154 21.28 7.72 9.51
CA ALA A 154 22.30 7.64 8.47
C ALA A 154 22.20 8.78 7.44
N ASP A 155 20.96 9.18 7.16
CA ASP A 155 20.63 10.23 6.21
C ASP A 155 20.11 11.45 6.99
N PRO A 156 20.87 12.54 7.09
CA PRO A 156 20.49 13.70 7.90
C PRO A 156 19.27 14.45 7.35
N ASP A 157 18.90 14.26 6.07
CA ASP A 157 17.78 14.93 5.42
C ASP A 157 16.51 14.06 5.45
N ARG A 158 16.65 12.77 5.70
CA ARG A 158 15.55 11.79 5.64
C ARG A 158 15.37 10.99 6.94
N GLN A 159 16.31 11.11 7.89
CA GLN A 159 16.32 10.43 9.17
C GLN A 159 16.67 11.40 10.33
N GLU A 160 16.34 12.69 10.18
CA GLU A 160 16.45 13.72 11.19
C GLU A 160 15.44 13.52 12.34
N ALA A 161 14.36 12.80 12.07
CA ALA A 161 13.28 12.45 13.00
C ALA A 161 12.73 11.04 12.67
N PRO A 162 11.92 10.42 13.55
CA PRO A 162 11.11 9.27 13.17
C PRO A 162 10.11 9.66 12.06
N HIS A 163 9.97 8.79 11.08
CA HIS A 163 9.05 8.97 9.94
C HIS A 163 8.18 7.72 9.75
N PRO A 164 7.14 7.51 10.59
CA PRO A 164 6.17 6.45 10.38
C PRO A 164 5.57 6.55 8.98
N HIS A 165 5.78 5.52 8.14
CA HIS A 165 5.39 5.58 6.73
C HIS A 165 4.22 4.66 6.39
N GLN A 166 4.11 3.52 7.07
CA GLN A 166 2.96 2.62 6.89
C GLN A 166 2.51 2.06 8.23
N VAL A 167 1.20 1.88 8.35
CA VAL A 167 0.55 1.05 9.37
C VAL A 167 -0.01 -0.20 8.70
N LEU A 168 0.20 -1.38 9.29
CA LEU A 168 -0.32 -2.64 8.78
C LEU A 168 -0.70 -3.59 9.92
N VAL A 169 -1.73 -4.41 9.69
CA VAL A 169 -2.21 -5.40 10.66
C VAL A 169 -1.64 -6.77 10.29
N ASP A 170 -1.17 -7.50 11.28
CA ASP A 170 -0.67 -8.86 11.07
C ASP A 170 -1.80 -9.83 10.69
N PRO A 171 -1.50 -10.99 10.07
CA PRO A 171 -2.53 -11.92 9.60
C PRO A 171 -3.45 -12.49 10.69
N THR A 172 -3.06 -12.40 11.98
CA THR A 172 -3.91 -12.83 13.11
C THR A 172 -4.89 -11.74 13.55
N GLY A 173 -4.66 -10.49 13.14
CA GLY A 173 -5.40 -9.32 13.58
C GLY A 173 -5.16 -8.95 15.04
N GLU A 174 -4.05 -9.40 15.63
CA GLU A 174 -3.69 -9.15 17.02
C GLU A 174 -2.63 -8.07 17.21
N PHE A 175 -1.90 -7.76 16.13
CA PHE A 175 -0.83 -6.78 16.16
C PHE A 175 -0.95 -5.78 15.01
N LEU A 176 -0.66 -4.52 15.34
CA LEU A 176 -0.48 -3.44 14.38
C LEU A 176 1.01 -3.09 14.34
N LEU A 177 1.60 -3.16 13.15
CA LEU A 177 2.99 -2.81 12.91
C LEU A 177 3.07 -1.46 12.23
N VAL A 178 4.19 -0.77 12.45
CA VAL A 178 4.49 0.52 11.82
C VAL A 178 5.90 0.49 11.27
N THR A 179 6.07 0.65 9.99
CA THR A 179 7.40 0.88 9.39
C THR A 179 7.78 2.34 9.60
N ASP A 180 8.94 2.58 10.17
CA ASP A 180 9.44 3.92 10.47
C ASP A 180 10.76 4.16 9.74
N LEU A 181 10.65 4.90 8.64
CA LEU A 181 11.77 5.19 7.73
C LEU A 181 12.88 5.96 8.44
N GLY A 182 12.51 6.93 9.27
CA GLY A 182 13.47 7.81 9.93
C GLY A 182 14.24 7.14 11.06
N SER A 183 13.62 6.20 11.76
CA SER A 183 14.24 5.54 12.92
C SER A 183 14.87 4.18 12.64
N ASP A 184 14.80 3.68 11.39
CA ASP A 184 15.23 2.32 11.02
C ASP A 184 14.55 1.24 11.89
N LYS A 185 13.25 1.41 12.17
CA LYS A 185 12.50 0.49 13.04
C LYS A 185 11.21 -0.01 12.38
N ILE A 186 10.79 -1.17 12.87
CA ILE A 186 9.42 -1.66 12.69
C ILE A 186 8.82 -1.69 14.09
N HIS A 187 7.94 -0.73 14.41
CA HIS A 187 7.25 -0.71 15.68
C HIS A 187 6.16 -1.76 15.70
N ILE A 188 5.96 -2.39 16.85
CA ILE A 188 5.00 -3.47 17.04
C ILE A 188 4.06 -3.06 18.16
N ASN A 189 2.76 -3.15 17.92
CA ASN A 189 1.74 -2.80 18.90
C ASN A 189 0.73 -3.94 19.01
N LYS A 190 0.43 -4.37 20.22
CA LYS A 190 -0.65 -5.32 20.50
C LYS A 190 -1.99 -4.61 20.46
N ILE A 191 -2.98 -5.19 19.78
CA ILE A 191 -4.32 -4.63 19.60
C ILE A 191 -5.25 -5.16 20.71
N ASP A 192 -5.87 -4.28 21.46
CA ASP A 192 -7.11 -4.60 22.17
C ASP A 192 -8.29 -4.45 21.20
N LYS A 193 -8.76 -5.55 20.66
CA LYS A 193 -9.83 -5.56 19.63
C LYS A 193 -11.13 -4.91 20.11
N LYS A 194 -11.41 -4.89 21.43
CA LYS A 194 -12.65 -4.34 21.98
C LYS A 194 -12.57 -2.82 22.12
N SER A 195 -11.51 -2.30 22.66
CA SER A 195 -11.34 -0.87 22.91
C SER A 195 -10.63 -0.12 21.76
N GLY A 196 -9.96 -0.84 20.86
CA GLY A 196 -9.11 -0.28 19.82
C GLY A 196 -7.77 0.26 20.34
N LYS A 197 -7.50 0.17 21.63
CA LYS A 197 -6.23 0.65 22.20
C LYS A 197 -5.07 -0.24 21.77
N LEU A 198 -3.94 0.41 21.55
CA LEU A 198 -2.68 -0.19 21.19
C LEU A 198 -1.73 -0.18 22.37
N THR A 199 -1.10 -1.31 22.66
CA THR A 199 -0.04 -1.43 23.65
C THR A 199 1.29 -1.69 22.94
N GLN A 200 2.27 -0.80 23.13
CA GLN A 200 3.58 -0.91 22.50
C GLN A 200 4.33 -2.15 22.97
N CYS A 201 4.91 -2.85 22.03
CA CYS A 201 5.86 -3.96 22.20
C CYS A 201 7.27 -3.49 21.84
N PRO A 202 8.32 -4.28 22.17
CA PRO A 202 9.66 -4.01 21.66
C PRO A 202 9.69 -3.96 20.14
N SER A 203 10.23 -2.88 19.57
CA SER A 203 10.39 -2.71 18.12
C SER A 203 11.49 -3.61 17.58
N ALA A 204 11.33 -4.06 16.33
CA ALA A 204 12.42 -4.64 15.58
C ALA A 204 13.27 -3.54 14.94
N LYS A 205 14.60 -3.65 15.04
CA LYS A 205 15.54 -2.72 14.40
C LYS A 205 15.98 -3.30 13.06
N THR A 206 15.92 -2.49 12.01
CA THR A 206 16.57 -2.77 10.73
C THR A 206 18.05 -2.40 10.83
N PHE A 207 18.81 -2.56 9.75
CA PHE A 207 20.18 -2.05 9.73
C PHE A 207 20.17 -0.51 9.52
N TYR A 208 21.26 0.13 9.94
CA TYR A 208 21.44 1.58 9.87
C TYR A 208 21.36 2.11 8.44
N GLY A 209 20.50 3.08 8.16
CA GLY A 209 20.24 3.63 6.84
C GLY A 209 19.33 2.75 5.96
N ALA A 210 18.61 1.82 6.52
CA ALA A 210 17.67 0.99 5.76
C ALA A 210 16.50 1.82 5.22
N GLY A 211 15.87 2.63 6.05
CA GLY A 211 14.68 3.41 5.71
C GLY A 211 13.47 2.54 5.40
N PRO A 212 12.94 1.73 6.37
CA PRO A 212 11.79 0.86 6.12
C PRO A 212 10.55 1.70 5.81
N ARG A 213 10.00 1.52 4.60
CA ARG A 213 8.91 2.32 4.06
C ARG A 213 7.58 1.59 4.10
N HIS A 214 7.42 0.58 3.26
CA HIS A 214 6.22 -0.25 3.15
C HIS A 214 6.56 -1.72 3.37
N ALA A 215 5.55 -2.50 3.79
CA ALA A 215 5.72 -3.92 4.09
C ALA A 215 4.48 -4.73 3.69
N ALA A 216 4.69 -6.02 3.45
CA ALA A 216 3.62 -6.94 3.14
C ALA A 216 3.86 -8.29 3.83
N PHE A 217 2.80 -8.88 4.39
CA PHE A 217 2.85 -10.22 4.96
C PHE A 217 2.62 -11.27 3.87
N TRP A 218 3.35 -12.36 3.99
CA TRP A 218 3.10 -13.61 3.29
C TRP A 218 2.91 -14.73 4.29
N THR A 219 1.91 -15.58 4.05
CA THR A 219 1.65 -16.77 4.88
C THR A 219 1.53 -17.98 3.97
N PRO A 220 2.22 -19.10 4.25
CA PRO A 220 2.14 -20.31 3.44
C PRO A 220 0.70 -20.79 3.28
N SER A 221 0.33 -21.23 2.07
CA SER A 221 -1.06 -21.68 1.76
C SER A 221 -1.53 -22.88 2.59
N CYS A 222 -0.61 -23.69 3.08
CA CYS A 222 -0.90 -24.81 3.98
C CYS A 222 -1.31 -24.39 5.40
N SER A 223 -1.08 -23.13 5.79
CA SER A 223 -1.41 -22.59 7.11
C SER A 223 -2.80 -21.93 7.18
N LYS A 224 -3.67 -22.13 6.17
CA LYS A 224 -5.06 -21.61 6.15
C LYS A 224 -5.97 -22.16 7.26
N SER A 225 -5.53 -23.16 8.01
CA SER A 225 -6.20 -23.60 9.22
C SER A 225 -5.98 -22.56 10.33
N ARG A 226 -7.05 -22.07 10.94
CA ARG A 226 -7.03 -21.19 12.13
C ARG A 226 -6.18 -21.71 13.31
N VAL A 227 -5.71 -22.95 13.20
CA VAL A 227 -5.00 -23.68 14.28
C VAL A 227 -3.52 -23.35 14.35
N THR A 228 -2.91 -22.78 13.31
CA THR A 228 -1.44 -22.63 13.27
C THR A 228 -0.94 -21.20 13.54
N HIS A 229 -1.78 -20.29 14.06
CA HIS A 229 -1.39 -18.94 14.51
C HIS A 229 -0.18 -18.34 13.73
N GLY A 230 -0.34 -18.23 12.39
CA GLY A 230 0.68 -17.59 11.56
C GLY A 230 2.02 -18.34 11.42
N LYS A 231 2.09 -19.65 11.71
CA LYS A 231 3.33 -20.43 11.57
C LYS A 231 3.86 -20.35 10.13
N GLY A 232 5.13 -19.97 9.99
CA GLY A 232 5.78 -19.79 8.70
C GLY A 232 5.48 -18.43 8.04
N THR A 233 4.76 -17.54 8.69
CA THR A 233 4.53 -16.17 8.20
C THR A 233 5.85 -15.41 8.09
N VAL A 234 5.99 -14.67 6.99
CA VAL A 234 7.10 -13.76 6.72
C VAL A 234 6.56 -12.37 6.47
N LEU A 235 7.22 -11.37 7.03
CA LEU A 235 7.02 -9.96 6.69
C LEU A 235 8.14 -9.55 5.73
N TYR A 236 7.78 -9.06 4.53
CA TYR A 236 8.72 -8.42 3.62
C TYR A 236 8.61 -6.91 3.76
N VAL A 237 9.76 -6.23 3.81
CA VAL A 237 9.85 -4.78 3.98
C VAL A 237 10.66 -4.19 2.84
N ALA A 238 10.08 -3.23 2.15
CA ALA A 238 10.77 -2.37 1.21
C ALA A 238 11.48 -1.25 1.97
N ASN A 239 12.81 -1.25 1.90
CA ASN A 239 13.64 -0.24 2.53
C ASN A 239 13.98 0.84 1.48
N GLU A 240 13.39 2.02 1.64
CA GLU A 240 13.47 3.09 0.65
C GLU A 240 14.89 3.62 0.45
N LEU A 241 15.58 3.91 1.56
CA LEU A 241 16.87 4.59 1.51
C LEU A 241 17.99 3.67 1.03
N SER A 242 17.97 2.42 1.45
CA SER A 242 18.99 1.43 1.04
C SER A 242 18.67 0.69 -0.25
N ASN A 243 17.50 0.89 -0.85
CA ASN A 243 17.05 0.14 -2.03
C ASN A 243 17.15 -1.39 -1.84
N THR A 244 16.69 -1.89 -0.70
CA THR A 244 16.69 -3.31 -0.39
C THR A 244 15.31 -3.82 0.03
N VAL A 245 15.09 -5.10 -0.15
CA VAL A 245 13.96 -5.82 0.46
C VAL A 245 14.50 -6.71 1.55
N THR A 246 13.95 -6.57 2.76
CA THR A 246 14.27 -7.48 3.88
C THR A 246 13.13 -8.44 4.15
N GLY A 247 13.44 -9.72 4.36
CA GLY A 247 12.50 -10.76 4.78
C GLY A 247 12.66 -11.07 6.26
N TRP A 248 11.56 -11.04 7.02
CA TRP A 248 11.52 -11.25 8.47
C TRP A 248 10.62 -12.42 8.83
N GLY A 249 11.16 -13.44 9.46
CA GLY A 249 10.39 -14.51 10.07
C GLY A 249 9.56 -13.98 11.24
N VAL A 250 8.25 -14.25 11.22
CA VAL A 250 7.32 -13.82 12.27
C VAL A 250 7.09 -14.94 13.26
N SER A 251 7.13 -14.62 14.54
CA SER A 251 6.77 -15.54 15.61
C SER A 251 5.83 -14.89 16.62
N TYR A 252 4.94 -15.72 17.18
CA TYR A 252 3.88 -15.32 18.11
C TYR A 252 4.08 -16.05 19.46
N PRO A 253 4.91 -15.54 20.37
CA PRO A 253 5.06 -16.12 21.71
C PRO A 253 3.72 -16.05 22.46
N GLN A 254 3.39 -17.16 23.16
CA GLN A 254 2.14 -17.23 23.91
C GLN A 254 2.02 -16.10 24.93
N GLY A 255 0.94 -15.33 24.85
CA GLY A 255 0.68 -14.18 25.73
C GLY A 255 1.62 -12.99 25.58
N GLY A 256 2.65 -13.12 24.73
CA GLY A 256 3.68 -12.10 24.50
C GLY A 256 3.45 -11.22 23.28
N CYS A 257 4.45 -10.44 22.96
CA CYS A 257 4.53 -9.63 21.76
C CYS A 257 4.96 -10.45 20.55
N LEU A 258 4.43 -10.10 19.35
CA LEU A 258 4.98 -10.56 18.09
C LEU A 258 6.47 -10.24 18.02
N LYS A 259 7.27 -11.19 17.50
CA LYS A 259 8.70 -11.01 17.27
C LYS A 259 9.04 -11.17 15.81
N LEU A 260 9.92 -10.29 15.32
CA LEU A 260 10.49 -10.31 13.98
C LEU A 260 11.96 -10.74 14.06
N THR A 261 12.35 -11.66 13.19
CA THR A 261 13.76 -12.11 13.04
C THR A 261 14.13 -11.96 11.57
N GLN A 262 15.11 -11.08 11.27
CA GLN A 262 15.58 -10.88 9.90
C GLN A 262 16.22 -12.17 9.37
N LYS A 263 15.82 -12.57 8.17
CA LYS A 263 16.25 -13.81 7.51
C LYS A 263 16.98 -13.55 6.20
N GLN A 264 16.62 -12.48 5.49
CA GLN A 264 17.16 -12.20 4.15
C GLN A 264 17.22 -10.70 3.91
N ILE A 265 18.20 -10.30 3.11
CA ILE A 265 18.30 -8.99 2.45
C ILE A 265 18.57 -9.26 0.97
N ILE A 266 17.89 -8.57 0.08
CA ILE A 266 18.08 -8.67 -1.37
C ILE A 266 17.82 -7.29 -2.01
N THR A 267 18.52 -6.97 -3.09
CA THR A 267 18.22 -5.78 -3.90
C THR A 267 17.15 -6.08 -4.94
N PRO A 268 16.46 -5.05 -5.48
CA PRO A 268 15.47 -5.25 -6.53
C PRO A 268 16.08 -5.52 -7.92
N TYR A 269 17.40 -5.67 -8.01
CA TYR A 269 18.11 -5.82 -9.29
C TYR A 269 18.79 -7.18 -9.42
N LYS A 270 18.96 -7.63 -10.67
CA LYS A 270 19.53 -8.94 -11.00
C LYS A 270 20.92 -9.12 -10.37
N GLY A 271 21.13 -10.30 -9.78
CA GLY A 271 22.43 -10.64 -9.17
C GLY A 271 22.72 -9.86 -7.90
N ASN A 272 21.71 -9.28 -7.29
CA ASN A 272 21.83 -8.45 -6.08
C ASN A 272 22.74 -7.21 -6.32
N SER A 273 22.70 -6.66 -7.54
CA SER A 273 23.45 -5.47 -7.89
C SER A 273 22.92 -4.22 -7.21
N SER A 274 23.73 -3.18 -7.14
CA SER A 274 23.34 -1.87 -6.59
C SER A 274 22.22 -1.24 -7.42
N ALA A 275 21.40 -0.43 -6.76
CA ALA A 275 20.41 0.41 -7.41
C ALA A 275 21.08 1.47 -8.30
N PRO A 276 20.45 1.87 -9.42
CA PRO A 276 20.84 3.07 -10.14
C PRO A 276 20.83 4.30 -9.22
N GLU A 277 21.67 5.28 -9.53
CA GLU A 277 21.70 6.56 -8.82
C GLU A 277 20.31 7.23 -8.87
N GLY A 278 19.87 7.78 -7.75
CA GLY A 278 18.56 8.42 -7.63
C GLY A 278 17.37 7.46 -7.49
N ALA A 279 17.61 6.15 -7.59
CA ALA A 279 16.55 5.17 -7.39
C ALA A 279 16.16 5.06 -5.92
N SER A 280 14.86 4.78 -5.67
CA SER A 280 14.34 4.48 -4.34
C SER A 280 13.15 3.51 -4.39
N LEU A 281 13.06 2.58 -3.43
CA LEU A 281 11.89 1.69 -3.36
C LEU A 281 10.63 2.46 -2.95
N GLY A 282 9.50 2.12 -3.59
CA GLY A 282 8.19 2.68 -3.29
C GLY A 282 7.29 1.69 -2.54
N GLU A 283 6.48 0.99 -3.30
CA GLU A 283 5.44 0.07 -2.82
C GLU A 283 5.92 -1.37 -2.84
N ILE A 284 5.28 -2.21 -2.03
CA ILE A 284 5.52 -3.66 -1.96
C ILE A 284 4.19 -4.41 -1.81
N ARG A 285 3.96 -5.42 -2.63
CA ARG A 285 2.75 -6.26 -2.62
C ARG A 285 3.09 -7.75 -2.76
N VAL A 286 2.28 -8.57 -2.11
CA VAL A 286 2.32 -10.04 -2.20
C VAL A 286 1.05 -10.54 -2.87
N GLN A 287 1.21 -11.42 -3.88
CA GLN A 287 0.10 -12.14 -4.49
C GLN A 287 0.48 -13.63 -4.68
N GLY A 288 -0.17 -14.51 -3.93
CA GLY A 288 0.18 -15.92 -3.90
C GLY A 288 1.63 -16.14 -3.42
N ASN A 289 2.44 -16.80 -4.24
CA ASN A 289 3.86 -17.04 -3.97
C ASN A 289 4.77 -16.07 -4.76
N PHE A 290 4.31 -14.85 -4.98
CA PHE A 290 5.07 -13.81 -5.66
C PHE A 290 5.04 -12.52 -4.83
N LEU A 291 6.17 -11.84 -4.83
CA LEU A 291 6.36 -10.52 -4.23
C LEU A 291 6.71 -9.54 -5.35
N TYR A 292 6.24 -8.31 -5.22
CA TYR A 292 6.52 -7.24 -6.17
C TYR A 292 6.94 -5.98 -5.40
N THR A 293 7.86 -5.22 -5.99
CA THR A 293 8.23 -3.87 -5.52
C THR A 293 8.24 -2.90 -6.67
N SER A 294 7.94 -1.63 -6.40
CA SER A 294 8.14 -0.55 -7.35
C SER A 294 9.46 0.17 -7.12
N ASN A 295 10.19 0.46 -8.19
CA ASN A 295 11.49 1.13 -8.18
C ASN A 295 11.30 2.52 -8.80
N ARG A 296 11.31 3.55 -7.97
CA ARG A 296 11.12 4.94 -8.38
C ARG A 296 12.43 5.55 -8.83
N GLY A 297 12.44 6.24 -9.97
CA GLY A 297 13.61 6.96 -10.50
C GLY A 297 14.71 6.06 -11.06
N ASP A 298 14.48 4.75 -11.22
CA ASP A 298 15.48 3.81 -11.69
C ASP A 298 15.69 3.82 -13.22
N GLN A 299 14.72 4.34 -13.98
CA GLN A 299 14.74 4.47 -15.43
C GLN A 299 15.23 3.21 -16.18
N SER A 300 14.95 2.04 -15.63
CA SER A 300 15.34 0.75 -16.22
C SER A 300 14.67 0.48 -17.57
N PHE A 301 13.57 1.17 -17.86
CA PHE A 301 12.81 1.11 -19.12
C PHE A 301 12.59 2.50 -19.73
N LYS A 302 13.68 3.25 -19.94
CA LYS A 302 13.65 4.66 -20.39
C LYS A 302 12.53 4.98 -21.37
N PRO A 303 11.74 6.04 -21.15
CA PRO A 303 11.87 6.99 -20.03
C PRO A 303 11.31 6.47 -18.70
N TYR A 304 10.66 5.31 -18.67
CA TYR A 304 9.92 4.78 -17.54
C TYR A 304 10.81 4.07 -16.52
N ASP A 305 10.29 4.02 -15.31
CA ASP A 305 10.82 3.25 -14.19
C ASP A 305 10.34 1.78 -14.23
N SER A 306 10.62 1.01 -13.18
CA SER A 306 10.32 -0.42 -13.16
C SER A 306 9.57 -0.91 -11.94
N LEU A 307 8.99 -2.11 -12.08
CA LEU A 307 8.61 -3.00 -10.99
C LEU A 307 9.51 -4.23 -11.01
N THR A 308 9.86 -4.72 -9.81
CA THR A 308 10.59 -5.99 -9.64
C THR A 308 9.64 -7.09 -9.20
N GLN A 309 9.77 -8.25 -9.81
CA GLN A 309 9.12 -9.48 -9.38
C GLN A 309 10.11 -10.39 -8.67
N TYR A 310 9.64 -11.00 -7.56
CA TYR A 310 10.34 -12.06 -6.84
C TYR A 310 9.45 -13.29 -6.70
N LYS A 311 10.07 -14.48 -6.71
CA LYS A 311 9.40 -15.73 -6.37
C LYS A 311 9.63 -16.04 -4.90
N ILE A 312 8.55 -16.38 -4.19
CA ILE A 312 8.59 -16.80 -2.78
C ILE A 312 8.67 -18.32 -2.72
N ALA A 313 9.70 -18.85 -2.06
CA ALA A 313 9.84 -20.28 -1.81
C ALA A 313 8.98 -20.72 -0.61
N SER A 314 8.78 -22.01 -0.45
CA SER A 314 7.96 -22.58 0.64
C SER A 314 8.43 -22.24 2.05
N ASN A 315 9.72 -21.94 2.22
CA ASN A 315 10.32 -21.49 3.49
C ASN A 315 10.23 -19.95 3.69
N GLY A 316 9.62 -19.23 2.73
CA GLY A 316 9.50 -17.78 2.76
C GLY A 316 10.75 -17.01 2.30
N SER A 317 11.76 -17.65 1.76
CA SER A 317 12.85 -16.94 1.10
C SER A 317 12.38 -16.42 -0.27
N ILE A 318 12.90 -15.27 -0.71
CA ILE A 318 12.60 -14.66 -1.99
C ILE A 318 13.81 -14.71 -2.93
N ALA A 319 13.52 -14.93 -4.20
CA ALA A 319 14.53 -14.87 -5.26
C ALA A 319 14.06 -13.89 -6.33
N TRP A 320 14.96 -13.02 -6.78
CA TRP A 320 14.73 -12.10 -7.89
C TRP A 320 14.36 -12.88 -9.16
N THR A 321 13.37 -12.41 -9.91
CA THR A 321 12.92 -13.06 -11.15
C THR A 321 13.18 -12.15 -12.35
N GLU A 322 12.56 -10.96 -12.36
CA GLU A 322 12.67 -10.03 -13.48
C GLU A 322 12.29 -8.59 -13.10
N LEU A 323 12.66 -7.64 -13.97
CA LEU A 323 12.14 -6.29 -14.01
C LEU A 323 11.11 -6.16 -15.12
N THR A 324 10.10 -5.33 -14.90
CA THR A 324 9.07 -4.97 -15.88
C THR A 324 8.85 -3.47 -15.85
N SER A 325 8.56 -2.85 -17.01
CA SER A 325 8.24 -1.43 -17.09
C SER A 325 7.04 -1.08 -16.21
N SER A 326 7.13 0.04 -15.49
CA SER A 326 6.00 0.65 -14.78
C SER A 326 5.06 1.42 -15.72
N TYR A 327 5.48 1.67 -16.96
CA TYR A 327 4.80 2.52 -17.94
C TYR A 327 4.47 3.93 -17.43
N GLY A 328 5.22 4.40 -16.45
CA GLY A 328 5.12 5.71 -15.81
C GLY A 328 6.41 6.08 -15.11
N LEU A 329 6.43 7.30 -14.55
CA LEU A 329 7.56 7.85 -13.80
C LEU A 329 7.23 7.91 -12.32
N LEU A 330 8.19 7.57 -11.46
CA LEU A 330 8.07 7.48 -10.01
C LEU A 330 6.84 6.63 -9.60
N PRO A 331 6.81 5.32 -9.88
CA PRO A 331 5.71 4.44 -9.50
C PRO A 331 5.59 4.37 -7.98
N ARG A 332 4.86 5.35 -7.38
CA ARG A 332 4.73 5.51 -5.93
C ARG A 332 3.89 4.42 -5.31
N SER A 333 2.84 3.99 -6.00
CA SER A 333 1.96 2.90 -5.56
C SER A 333 1.59 1.99 -6.72
N PHE A 334 1.27 0.76 -6.41
CA PHE A 334 0.60 -0.18 -7.30
C PHE A 334 -0.26 -1.14 -6.49
N GLU A 335 -1.29 -1.69 -7.12
CA GLU A 335 -2.12 -2.72 -6.51
C GLU A 335 -2.49 -3.80 -7.51
N ILE A 336 -2.54 -5.04 -7.04
CA ILE A 336 -2.94 -6.22 -7.82
C ILE A 336 -4.44 -6.45 -7.55
N ASN A 337 -5.25 -6.62 -8.61
CA ASN A 337 -6.66 -6.86 -8.45
C ASN A 337 -6.94 -8.20 -7.74
N LYS A 338 -8.15 -8.38 -7.25
CA LYS A 338 -8.57 -9.57 -6.49
C LYS A 338 -8.40 -10.88 -7.27
N ALA A 339 -8.66 -10.86 -8.58
CA ALA A 339 -8.43 -12.01 -9.45
C ALA A 339 -6.94 -12.35 -9.62
N GLY A 340 -6.07 -11.36 -9.42
CA GLY A 340 -4.61 -11.51 -9.51
C GLY A 340 -4.07 -11.48 -10.93
N ASP A 341 -4.87 -11.05 -11.91
CA ASP A 341 -4.54 -11.05 -13.33
C ASP A 341 -4.22 -9.66 -13.92
N TYR A 342 -4.47 -8.58 -13.15
CA TYR A 342 -4.09 -7.22 -13.50
C TYR A 342 -3.40 -6.50 -12.35
N VAL A 343 -2.51 -5.58 -12.70
CA VAL A 343 -1.82 -4.67 -11.78
C VAL A 343 -2.09 -3.23 -12.23
N ALA A 344 -2.65 -2.43 -11.33
CA ALA A 344 -2.77 -0.99 -11.51
C ALA A 344 -1.53 -0.31 -10.92
N ILE A 345 -0.85 0.51 -11.68
CA ILE A 345 0.39 1.20 -11.32
C ILE A 345 0.17 2.69 -11.41
N GLY A 346 0.39 3.41 -10.32
CA GLY A 346 0.31 4.88 -10.26
C GLY A 346 1.67 5.52 -10.46
N GLY A 347 1.88 6.16 -11.62
CA GLY A 347 3.06 6.97 -11.91
C GLY A 347 2.90 8.38 -11.34
N GLN A 348 3.68 8.71 -10.30
CA GLN A 348 3.50 9.97 -9.56
C GLN A 348 3.76 11.19 -10.45
N THR A 349 4.91 11.28 -11.11
CA THR A 349 5.27 12.46 -11.91
C THR A 349 4.78 12.41 -13.35
N SER A 350 4.36 11.26 -13.83
CA SER A 350 3.69 11.10 -15.12
C SER A 350 2.17 11.23 -15.05
N ASP A 351 1.61 11.38 -13.85
CA ASP A 351 0.17 11.54 -13.58
C ASP A 351 -0.69 10.48 -14.26
N ASN A 352 -0.19 9.27 -14.39
CA ASN A 352 -0.88 8.20 -15.11
C ASN A 352 -1.20 7.00 -14.23
N VAL A 353 -2.24 6.30 -14.62
CA VAL A 353 -2.54 4.95 -14.16
C VAL A 353 -2.32 3.99 -15.32
N ALA A 354 -1.34 3.09 -15.18
CA ALA A 354 -1.08 2.02 -16.12
C ALA A 354 -1.67 0.71 -15.59
N ILE A 355 -2.41 -0.02 -16.45
CA ILE A 355 -2.92 -1.35 -16.15
C ILE A 355 -2.07 -2.37 -16.92
N VAL A 356 -1.43 -3.26 -16.19
CA VAL A 356 -0.55 -4.30 -16.73
C VAL A 356 -1.15 -5.67 -16.48
N LYS A 357 -1.13 -6.55 -17.48
CA LYS A 357 -1.56 -7.95 -17.34
C LYS A 357 -0.59 -8.71 -16.46
N ARG A 358 -1.13 -9.60 -15.63
CA ARG A 358 -0.32 -10.48 -14.78
C ARG A 358 -0.74 -11.94 -15.02
N ASP A 359 0.22 -12.79 -15.31
CA ASP A 359 0.01 -14.25 -15.37
C ASP A 359 -0.17 -14.80 -13.95
N THR A 360 -1.32 -15.39 -13.68
CA THR A 360 -1.68 -15.88 -12.33
C THR A 360 -0.88 -17.10 -11.89
N VAL A 361 -0.26 -17.84 -12.82
CA VAL A 361 0.51 -19.06 -12.56
C VAL A 361 1.98 -18.73 -12.31
N THR A 362 2.58 -17.95 -13.19
CA THR A 362 4.01 -17.60 -13.14
C THR A 362 4.28 -16.30 -12.38
N GLY A 363 3.25 -15.51 -12.12
CA GLY A 363 3.35 -14.18 -11.53
C GLY A 363 3.92 -13.12 -12.47
N LYS A 364 4.28 -13.50 -13.70
CA LYS A 364 4.93 -12.60 -14.66
C LYS A 364 4.04 -11.43 -15.02
N LEU A 365 4.61 -10.21 -14.92
CA LEU A 365 3.99 -9.01 -15.44
C LEU A 365 4.18 -8.95 -16.95
N GLY A 366 3.08 -8.78 -17.69
CA GLY A 366 3.05 -8.91 -19.13
C GLY A 366 2.84 -7.60 -19.86
N ALA A 367 1.96 -7.63 -20.87
CA ALA A 367 1.67 -6.50 -21.73
C ALA A 367 0.89 -5.40 -20.98
N LEU A 368 1.12 -4.16 -21.37
CA LEU A 368 0.26 -3.03 -21.04
C LEU A 368 -1.14 -3.27 -21.60
N ALA A 369 -2.16 -3.27 -20.73
CA ALA A 369 -3.56 -3.35 -21.12
C ALA A 369 -4.16 -1.97 -21.38
N ALA A 370 -3.88 -1.01 -20.48
CA ALA A 370 -4.35 0.36 -20.61
C ALA A 370 -3.37 1.33 -19.94
N ASN A 371 -3.36 2.58 -20.39
CA ASN A 371 -2.62 3.67 -19.74
C ASN A 371 -3.41 4.96 -19.92
N LEU A 372 -3.69 5.64 -18.79
CA LEU A 372 -4.50 6.87 -18.79
C LEU A 372 -3.79 7.93 -17.92
N THR A 373 -3.55 9.11 -18.49
CA THR A 373 -3.20 10.30 -17.72
C THR A 373 -4.44 10.81 -17.01
N VAL A 374 -4.39 10.90 -15.69
CA VAL A 374 -5.58 11.16 -14.85
C VAL A 374 -5.84 12.67 -14.73
N THR A 375 -4.77 13.44 -14.57
CA THR A 375 -4.79 14.91 -14.60
C THR A 375 -3.73 15.37 -15.59
N GLY A 376 -3.83 16.61 -16.07
CA GLY A 376 -2.75 17.20 -16.88
C GLY A 376 -1.43 17.23 -16.08
N PRO A 377 -0.30 17.36 -16.76
CA PRO A 377 1.00 17.38 -16.09
C PRO A 377 0.99 18.44 -14.99
N SER A 378 1.36 18.01 -13.80
CA SER A 378 1.48 18.90 -12.65
C SER A 378 2.58 19.91 -12.93
N ASP A 379 2.38 21.18 -12.53
CA ASP A 379 3.39 22.21 -12.71
C ASP A 379 4.57 21.98 -11.74
N PRO A 380 5.72 21.50 -12.20
CA PRO A 380 6.87 21.27 -11.34
C PRO A 380 7.45 22.54 -10.74
N THR A 381 7.04 23.73 -11.24
CA THR A 381 7.52 25.04 -10.76
C THR A 381 6.71 25.57 -9.59
N SER A 382 5.58 24.94 -9.25
CA SER A 382 4.68 25.41 -8.19
C SER A 382 5.24 25.23 -6.78
N GLY A 383 6.34 24.46 -6.60
CA GLY A 383 6.89 24.11 -5.29
C GLY A 383 6.01 23.16 -4.45
N ASN A 384 4.84 22.78 -4.96
CA ASN A 384 3.96 21.80 -4.32
C ASN A 384 4.36 20.39 -4.76
N PRO A 385 4.15 19.38 -3.90
CA PRO A 385 4.26 18.00 -4.35
C PRO A 385 3.27 17.75 -5.47
N ILE A 386 3.75 17.10 -6.49
CA ILE A 386 3.01 16.90 -7.73
C ILE A 386 2.61 15.42 -7.87
N GLY A 387 1.48 15.21 -8.50
CA GLY A 387 1.12 13.98 -9.14
C GLY A 387 0.27 13.03 -8.32
N LEU A 388 0.07 11.89 -8.93
CA LEU A 388 -0.71 10.79 -8.42
C LEU A 388 0.09 10.07 -7.32
N ASN A 389 -0.50 9.91 -6.13
CA ASN A 389 0.20 9.29 -5.01
C ASN A 389 -0.22 7.85 -4.72
N THR A 390 -1.48 7.49 -4.98
CA THR A 390 -1.97 6.12 -4.77
C THR A 390 -3.05 5.75 -5.76
N VAL A 391 -3.10 4.46 -6.12
CA VAL A 391 -4.17 3.86 -6.90
C VAL A 391 -4.58 2.53 -6.26
N ILE A 392 -5.89 2.27 -6.21
CA ILE A 392 -6.45 1.00 -5.70
C ILE A 392 -7.53 0.45 -6.64
N TRP A 393 -7.74 -0.87 -6.59
CA TRP A 393 -8.94 -1.53 -7.09
C TRP A 393 -10.05 -1.48 -6.03
N ALA A 394 -11.26 -1.12 -6.41
CA ALA A 394 -12.42 -1.08 -5.53
C ALA A 394 -13.20 -2.40 -5.57
N GLU A 395 -12.60 -3.48 -5.09
CA GLU A 395 -13.11 -4.86 -5.18
C GLU A 395 -13.34 -5.52 -3.81
#